data_d988d5f15ffd01cee52a995cc8571afb
#
_entry.id   d988d5f15ffd01cee52a995cc8571afb
#
_cell.length_a   1.000
_cell.length_b   1.000
_cell.length_c   1.000
_cell.angle_alpha   90.00
_cell.angle_beta   90.00
_cell.angle_gamma   90.00
#
_symmetry.space_group_name_H-M   'P 1'
#
loop_
_entity.id
_entity.type
_entity.pdbx_description
1 polymer ?
#
loop_
_entity_poly.entity_id
_entity_poly.type
_entity_poly.pdbx_seq_one_letter_code
_entity_poly.pdbx_strand_id
1 'polypeptide(L)'
;MNGTSSYIGNTYVEVNLTKQHIWCYKDGALVAEGDIVTGNVSSGWATPQGVYKLKSKERDRILRGPGYASPVTYWMPFNGGIGLHDATWRNSFGGSIYKNNGSHGCINLPYNVASKIYNSIKVGDPIVCYFE
;
A
#
# COMPACT_ATOMS: atom_id res chain seq x y z
N MET A 1 6.84 -0.13 -14.66
CA MET A 1 7.40 1.22 -14.40
C MET A 1 8.84 1.07 -13.91
N ASN A 2 9.64 2.08 -14.06
CA ASN A 2 11.07 1.99 -13.74
C ASN A 2 11.57 3.18 -12.92
N GLY A 3 10.68 3.84 -12.18
CA GLY A 3 11.06 4.96 -11.30
C GLY A 3 10.99 6.33 -11.94
N THR A 4 10.67 6.42 -13.23
CA THR A 4 10.52 7.69 -13.94
C THR A 4 9.32 7.65 -14.87
N SER A 5 8.55 8.73 -14.90
CA SER A 5 7.40 8.87 -15.79
C SER A 5 7.06 10.35 -15.95
N SER A 6 6.78 10.79 -17.18
CA SER A 6 6.37 12.17 -17.44
C SER A 6 4.99 12.49 -16.82
N TYR A 7 4.12 11.50 -16.64
CA TYR A 7 2.79 11.70 -16.05
C TYR A 7 2.82 11.66 -14.53
N ILE A 8 3.64 10.78 -13.97
CA ILE A 8 3.66 10.48 -12.55
C ILE A 8 4.75 11.27 -11.84
N GLY A 9 5.80 11.63 -12.58
CA GLY A 9 6.99 12.28 -12.02
C GLY A 9 7.96 11.26 -11.44
N ASN A 10 8.81 11.71 -10.54
CA ASN A 10 9.92 10.93 -10.01
C ASN A 10 9.71 10.44 -8.58
N THR A 11 8.63 10.88 -7.92
CA THR A 11 8.31 10.46 -6.55
C THR A 11 6.92 9.84 -6.57
N TYR A 12 6.85 8.52 -6.37
CA TYR A 12 5.57 7.81 -6.38
C TYR A 12 5.72 6.42 -5.76
N VAL A 13 4.58 5.80 -5.50
CA VAL A 13 4.49 4.42 -5.02
C VAL A 13 3.89 3.56 -6.13
N GLU A 14 4.53 2.45 -6.42
CA GLU A 14 4.05 1.48 -7.40
C GLU A 14 3.66 0.19 -6.69
N VAL A 15 2.42 -0.27 -6.90
CA VAL A 15 1.88 -1.47 -6.28
C VAL A 15 1.50 -2.46 -7.37
N ASN A 16 2.24 -3.56 -7.47
CA ASN A 16 1.91 -4.66 -8.37
C ASN A 16 1.05 -5.66 -7.60
N LEU A 17 -0.24 -5.68 -7.89
CA LEU A 17 -1.21 -6.52 -7.19
C LEU A 17 -1.08 -8.00 -7.55
N THR A 18 -0.56 -8.31 -8.72
CA THR A 18 -0.30 -9.70 -9.14
C THR A 18 0.91 -10.27 -8.42
N LYS A 19 2.01 -9.52 -8.39
CA LYS A 19 3.25 -9.95 -7.73
C LYS A 19 3.21 -9.76 -6.22
N GLN A 20 2.25 -9.00 -5.71
CA GLN A 20 2.16 -8.66 -4.29
C GLN A 20 3.45 -8.05 -3.78
N HIS A 21 3.89 -7.00 -4.50
CA HIS A 21 5.11 -6.28 -4.20
C HIS A 21 4.89 -4.78 -4.38
N ILE A 22 5.57 -3.97 -3.57
CA ILE A 22 5.49 -2.53 -3.59
C ILE A 22 6.89 -1.93 -3.77
N TRP A 23 6.97 -0.87 -4.57
CA TRP A 23 8.17 -0.07 -4.75
C TRP A 23 7.84 1.38 -4.47
N CYS A 24 8.73 2.07 -3.77
CA CYS A 24 8.61 3.51 -3.52
C CYS A 24 9.82 4.21 -4.11
N TYR A 25 9.57 5.16 -4.99
CA TYR A 25 10.59 5.98 -5.62
C TYR A 25 10.49 7.42 -5.12
N LYS A 26 11.63 8.02 -4.82
CA LYS A 26 11.73 9.44 -4.46
C LYS A 26 12.85 10.07 -5.26
N ASP A 27 12.51 11.13 -5.99
CA ASP A 27 13.45 11.84 -6.88
C ASP A 27 14.16 10.88 -7.84
N GLY A 28 13.43 9.87 -8.34
CA GLY A 28 13.93 8.88 -9.27
C GLY A 28 14.66 7.69 -8.64
N ALA A 29 14.95 7.73 -7.35
CA ALA A 29 15.67 6.65 -6.66
C ALA A 29 14.72 5.73 -5.92
N LEU A 30 14.98 4.42 -5.98
CA LEU A 30 14.24 3.43 -5.18
C LEU A 30 14.66 3.59 -3.72
N VAL A 31 13.71 3.96 -2.86
CA VAL A 31 13.97 4.21 -1.44
C VAL A 31 13.37 3.14 -0.52
N ALA A 32 12.38 2.38 -1.01
CA ALA A 32 11.78 1.29 -0.25
C ALA A 32 11.13 0.29 -1.17
N GLU A 33 11.12 -0.98 -0.79
CA GLU A 33 10.35 -2.02 -1.46
C GLU A 33 10.12 -3.19 -0.51
N GLY A 34 9.14 -4.01 -0.83
CA GLY A 34 8.86 -5.21 -0.05
C GLY A 34 7.64 -5.96 -0.56
N ASP A 35 7.48 -7.17 -0.05
CA ASP A 35 6.29 -7.96 -0.30
C ASP A 35 5.13 -7.42 0.55
N ILE A 36 3.92 -7.56 0.05
CA ILE A 36 2.71 -6.98 0.63
C ILE A 36 1.58 -7.99 0.69
N VAL A 37 0.48 -7.61 1.34
CA VAL A 37 -0.79 -8.32 1.22
C VAL A 37 -1.88 -7.29 0.94
N THR A 38 -2.59 -7.47 -0.18
CA THR A 38 -3.66 -6.56 -0.59
C THR A 38 -5.05 -7.20 -0.37
N GLY A 39 -6.07 -6.60 -0.93
CA GLY A 39 -7.46 -7.01 -0.69
C GLY A 39 -7.77 -8.45 -1.04
N ASN A 40 -8.59 -9.10 -0.21
CA ASN A 40 -8.94 -10.51 -0.32
C ASN A 40 -9.84 -10.77 -1.53
N VAL A 41 -9.27 -11.40 -2.55
CA VAL A 41 -9.97 -11.61 -3.83
C VAL A 41 -11.19 -12.52 -3.66
N SER A 42 -11.06 -13.61 -2.88
CA SER A 42 -12.16 -14.57 -2.72
C SER A 42 -13.38 -13.98 -2.01
N SER A 43 -13.19 -12.90 -1.24
CA SER A 43 -14.30 -12.19 -0.57
C SER A 43 -14.84 -11.02 -1.38
N GLY A 44 -14.30 -10.76 -2.58
CA GLY A 44 -14.70 -9.61 -3.39
C GLY A 44 -14.08 -8.30 -2.93
N TRP A 45 -13.01 -8.35 -2.14
CA TRP A 45 -12.35 -7.17 -1.57
C TRP A 45 -11.02 -6.83 -2.24
N ALA A 46 -10.81 -7.28 -3.46
CA ALA A 46 -9.57 -6.98 -4.20
C ALA A 46 -9.32 -5.48 -4.23
N THR A 47 -8.08 -5.09 -3.99
CA THR A 47 -7.68 -3.68 -4.06
C THR A 47 -7.89 -3.18 -5.49
N PRO A 48 -8.63 -2.06 -5.68
CA PRO A 48 -8.90 -1.56 -7.03
C PRO A 48 -7.66 -1.04 -7.74
N GLN A 49 -7.57 -1.31 -9.03
CA GLN A 49 -6.55 -0.73 -9.89
C GLN A 49 -6.81 0.76 -10.10
N GLY A 50 -5.77 1.51 -10.35
CA GLY A 50 -5.89 2.92 -10.69
C GLY A 50 -4.64 3.71 -10.33
N VAL A 51 -4.67 4.98 -10.72
CA VAL A 51 -3.65 5.95 -10.34
C VAL A 51 -4.31 6.92 -9.35
N TYR A 52 -3.84 6.88 -8.13
CA TYR A 52 -4.39 7.66 -7.02
C TYR A 52 -3.36 8.66 -6.53
N LYS A 53 -3.78 9.53 -5.62
CA LYS A 53 -2.90 10.47 -4.93
C LYS A 53 -3.01 10.27 -3.44
N LEU A 54 -1.88 10.32 -2.74
CA LEU A 54 -1.87 10.24 -1.29
C LEU A 54 -2.71 11.39 -0.70
N LYS A 55 -3.69 11.03 0.13
CA LYS A 55 -4.63 12.01 0.70
C LYS A 55 -4.15 12.61 2.01
N SER A 56 -3.56 11.79 2.87
CA SER A 56 -3.03 12.24 4.15
C SER A 56 -1.96 11.29 4.65
N LYS A 57 -1.26 11.71 5.71
CA LYS A 57 -0.30 10.87 6.42
C LYS A 57 -0.62 11.01 7.90
N GLU A 58 -1.01 9.89 8.51
CA GLU A 58 -1.45 9.88 9.91
C GLU A 58 -0.71 8.80 10.67
N ARG A 59 -0.55 9.01 11.97
CA ARG A 59 0.12 8.04 12.84
C ARG A 59 -0.79 7.58 13.96
N ASP A 60 -0.52 6.36 14.44
CA ASP A 60 -1.15 5.81 15.64
C ASP A 60 -2.68 5.82 15.55
N ARG A 61 -3.17 5.22 14.48
CA ARG A 61 -4.60 5.11 14.18
C ARG A 61 -5.11 3.72 14.50
N ILE A 62 -6.41 3.65 14.83
CA ILE A 62 -7.11 2.37 14.88
C ILE A 62 -8.06 2.34 13.69
N LEU A 63 -7.79 1.43 12.75
CA LEU A 63 -8.62 1.25 11.56
C LEU A 63 -9.78 0.33 11.92
N ARG A 64 -11.01 0.84 11.77
CA ARG A 64 -12.21 0.12 12.20
C ARG A 64 -13.08 -0.23 11.01
N GLY A 65 -13.69 -1.41 11.06
CA GLY A 65 -14.70 -1.86 10.12
C GLY A 65 -15.55 -2.93 10.77
N PRO A 66 -16.53 -3.51 10.03
CA PRO A 66 -17.36 -4.58 10.56
C PRO A 66 -16.50 -5.77 11.00
N GLY A 67 -16.53 -6.07 12.30
CA GLY A 67 -15.82 -7.21 12.87
C GLY A 67 -14.33 -7.02 13.11
N TYR A 68 -13.77 -5.81 12.94
CA TYR A 68 -12.35 -5.59 13.25
C TYR A 68 -12.05 -4.18 13.75
N ALA A 69 -10.95 -4.11 14.51
CA ALA A 69 -10.31 -2.86 14.91
C ALA A 69 -8.81 -3.11 14.92
N SER A 70 -8.09 -2.49 13.99
CA SER A 70 -6.67 -2.80 13.74
C SER A 70 -5.82 -1.57 14.04
N PRO A 71 -4.98 -1.61 15.10
CA PRO A 71 -4.07 -0.53 15.38
C PRO A 71 -2.92 -0.55 14.38
N VAL A 72 -2.60 0.63 13.83
CA VAL A 72 -1.49 0.80 12.89
C VAL A 72 -0.67 2.01 13.30
N THR A 73 0.63 1.96 13.02
CA THR A 73 1.53 3.08 13.29
C THR A 73 1.47 4.12 12.18
N TYR A 74 1.45 3.65 10.92
CA TYR A 74 1.47 4.51 9.75
C TYR A 74 0.21 4.30 8.93
N TRP A 75 -0.56 5.36 8.70
CA TRP A 75 -1.76 5.31 7.88
C TRP A 75 -1.64 6.31 6.74
N MET A 76 -1.72 5.81 5.52
CA MET A 76 -1.52 6.58 4.29
C MET A 76 -2.66 6.30 3.32
N PRO A 77 -3.85 6.93 3.54
CA PRO A 77 -5.02 6.69 2.68
C PRO A 77 -4.85 7.35 1.32
N PHE A 78 -5.38 6.69 0.28
CA PHE A 78 -5.33 7.21 -1.09
C PHE A 78 -6.62 7.00 -1.88
N ASN A 79 -7.53 6.13 -1.43
CA ASN A 79 -8.78 5.84 -2.15
C ASN A 79 -9.89 5.52 -1.16
N GLY A 80 -10.65 6.54 -0.74
CA GLY A 80 -11.69 6.36 0.27
C GLY A 80 -11.11 5.80 1.55
N GLY A 81 -11.62 4.66 2.00
CA GLY A 81 -11.10 3.96 3.17
C GLY A 81 -9.90 3.06 2.89
N ILE A 82 -9.39 3.05 1.66
CA ILE A 82 -8.26 2.21 1.27
C ILE A 82 -6.97 3.02 1.35
N GLY A 83 -5.95 2.44 1.97
CA GLY A 83 -4.65 3.07 2.10
C GLY A 83 -3.54 2.07 2.33
N LEU A 84 -2.33 2.61 2.46
CA LEU A 84 -1.12 1.87 2.83
C LEU A 84 -0.98 1.92 4.35
N HIS A 85 -0.67 0.79 4.98
CA HIS A 85 -0.39 0.77 6.41
C HIS A 85 0.45 -0.45 6.83
N ASP A 86 1.13 -0.33 7.95
CA ASP A 86 1.83 -1.46 8.56
C ASP A 86 0.82 -2.48 9.08
N ALA A 87 1.22 -3.75 9.06
CA ALA A 87 0.38 -4.85 9.53
C ALA A 87 1.23 -5.82 10.37
N THR A 88 1.50 -5.42 11.61
CA THR A 88 2.37 -6.18 12.50
C THR A 88 1.77 -7.51 12.94
N TRP A 89 0.46 -7.71 12.75
CA TRP A 89 -0.21 -8.99 13.04
C TRP A 89 0.07 -10.07 12.00
N ARG A 90 0.70 -9.72 10.85
CA ARG A 90 1.06 -10.71 9.84
C ARG A 90 2.51 -11.14 9.99
N ASN A 91 2.74 -12.44 9.87
CA ASN A 91 4.08 -13.02 9.90
C ASN A 91 4.67 -13.24 8.51
N SER A 92 3.84 -13.17 7.48
CA SER A 92 4.22 -13.41 6.10
C SER A 92 3.54 -12.43 5.17
N PHE A 93 4.22 -12.10 4.07
CA PHE A 93 3.73 -11.21 3.04
C PHE A 93 4.05 -11.81 1.66
N GLY A 94 3.33 -11.37 0.64
CA GLY A 94 3.59 -11.75 -0.73
C GLY A 94 2.87 -13.00 -1.19
N GLY A 95 3.23 -13.49 -2.36
CA GLY A 95 2.69 -14.72 -2.94
C GLY A 95 1.19 -14.68 -3.16
N SER A 96 0.52 -15.75 -2.74
CA SER A 96 -0.92 -15.92 -2.95
C SER A 96 -1.78 -15.65 -1.72
N ILE A 97 -1.21 -15.07 -0.65
CA ILE A 97 -1.92 -14.80 0.60
C ILE A 97 -3.18 -13.96 0.33
N TYR A 98 -3.09 -12.95 -0.53
CA TYR A 98 -4.20 -12.04 -0.84
C TYR A 98 -5.41 -12.72 -1.47
N LYS A 99 -5.26 -13.91 -2.01
CA LYS A 99 -6.36 -14.61 -2.69
C LYS A 99 -7.42 -15.09 -1.70
N ASN A 100 -7.01 -15.64 -0.57
CA ASN A 100 -7.90 -16.23 0.43
C ASN A 100 -7.71 -15.70 1.84
N ASN A 101 -6.63 -14.99 2.13
CA ASN A 101 -6.33 -14.43 3.44
C ASN A 101 -5.83 -13.00 3.33
N GLY A 102 -6.41 -12.25 2.41
CA GLY A 102 -6.10 -10.86 2.18
C GLY A 102 -6.77 -9.91 3.15
N SER A 103 -6.57 -8.61 2.91
CA SER A 103 -7.18 -7.54 3.69
C SER A 103 -8.60 -7.23 3.23
N HIS A 104 -9.20 -6.19 3.79
CA HIS A 104 -10.50 -5.66 3.34
C HIS A 104 -10.37 -4.65 2.19
N GLY A 105 -9.19 -4.57 1.56
CA GLY A 105 -8.91 -3.67 0.44
C GLY A 105 -7.63 -2.86 0.65
N CYS A 106 -7.24 -2.59 1.88
CA CYS A 106 -6.03 -1.87 2.20
C CYS A 106 -4.77 -2.67 1.85
N ILE A 107 -3.68 -1.96 1.65
CA ILE A 107 -2.38 -2.56 1.34
C ILE A 107 -1.60 -2.72 2.63
N ASN A 108 -1.44 -3.97 3.06
CA ASN A 108 -0.74 -4.35 4.27
C ASN A 108 0.75 -4.46 4.00
N LEU A 109 1.56 -3.75 4.77
CA LEU A 109 3.00 -3.65 4.60
C LEU A 109 3.74 -4.18 5.82
N PRO A 110 4.94 -4.74 5.64
CA PRO A 110 5.87 -4.90 6.76
C PRO A 110 6.14 -3.55 7.40
N TYR A 111 6.35 -3.54 8.71
CA TYR A 111 6.52 -2.30 9.47
C TYR A 111 7.64 -1.40 8.92
N ASN A 112 8.81 -1.98 8.63
CA ASN A 112 9.95 -1.22 8.14
C ASN A 112 9.71 -0.62 6.75
N VAL A 113 8.95 -1.31 5.90
CA VAL A 113 8.59 -0.80 4.58
C VAL A 113 7.61 0.37 4.73
N ALA A 114 6.59 0.21 5.57
CA ALA A 114 5.63 1.28 5.84
C ALA A 114 6.31 2.54 6.38
N SER A 115 7.26 2.36 7.32
CA SER A 115 8.02 3.46 7.89
C SER A 115 8.82 4.22 6.83
N LYS A 116 9.53 3.51 5.96
CA LYS A 116 10.35 4.12 4.91
C LYS A 116 9.48 4.88 3.91
N ILE A 117 8.35 4.30 3.50
CA ILE A 117 7.43 4.95 2.56
C ILE A 117 6.84 6.21 3.21
N TYR A 118 6.36 6.11 4.45
CA TYR A 118 5.80 7.25 5.18
C TYR A 118 6.79 8.43 5.24
N ASN A 119 8.06 8.14 5.46
CA ASN A 119 9.09 9.17 5.57
C ASN A 119 9.59 9.68 4.22
N SER A 120 9.14 9.09 3.11
CA SER A 120 9.64 9.44 1.77
C SER A 120 8.62 10.20 0.92
N ILE A 121 7.33 9.91 1.06
CA ILE A 121 6.28 10.52 0.24
C ILE A 121 5.56 11.64 0.99
N LYS A 122 4.85 12.48 0.22
CA LYS A 122 4.06 13.58 0.76
C LYS A 122 2.65 13.55 0.18
N VAL A 123 1.73 14.26 0.81
CA VAL A 123 0.36 14.40 0.31
C VAL A 123 0.37 14.89 -1.13
N GLY A 124 -0.40 14.21 -1.97
CA GLY A 124 -0.48 14.48 -3.41
C GLY A 124 0.42 13.60 -4.26
N ASP A 125 1.38 12.88 -3.68
CA ASP A 125 2.24 11.99 -4.46
C ASP A 125 1.42 10.81 -5.02
N PRO A 126 1.72 10.37 -6.25
CA PRO A 126 0.97 9.30 -6.89
C PRO A 126 1.15 7.93 -6.22
N ILE A 127 0.05 7.19 -6.17
CA ILE A 127 0.01 5.78 -5.76
C ILE A 127 -0.60 5.01 -6.93
N VAL A 128 0.16 4.13 -7.55
CA VAL A 128 -0.25 3.39 -8.75
C VAL A 128 -0.47 1.94 -8.39
N CYS A 129 -1.69 1.45 -8.58
CA CYS A 129 -2.04 0.05 -8.30
C CYS A 129 -2.48 -0.63 -9.60
N TYR A 130 -1.94 -1.81 -9.87
CA TYR A 130 -2.28 -2.54 -11.09
C TYR A 130 -2.13 -4.04 -10.93
N PHE A 131 -2.91 -4.78 -11.72
CA PHE A 131 -2.71 -6.21 -11.97
C PHE A 131 -1.99 -6.37 -13.31
N GLU A 132 -1.08 -7.32 -13.37
CA GLU A 132 -0.44 -7.70 -14.64
C GLU A 132 -1.29 -8.66 -15.44
#